data_4fa22dd4d8475ed83cc9c36a4ee2919d
#
_entry.id   4fa22dd4d8475ed83cc9c36a4ee2919d
#
_cell.length_a   1.000
_cell.length_b   1.000
_cell.length_c   1.000
_cell.angle_alpha   90.00
_cell.angle_beta   90.00
_cell.angle_gamma   90.00
#
_symmetry.space_group_name_H-M   'P 1'
#
loop_
_entity.id
_entity.type
_entity.pdbx_description
1 polymer ?
#
loop_
_entity_poly.entity_id
_entity_poly.type
_entity_poly.pdbx_seq_one_letter_code
_entity_poly.pdbx_strand_id
1 'polypeptide(L)'
;MVFPLTAYFEAAMELAHYEKLTDGTYAGEVPKLAGVVAFGGTLKECERELRATVEDWVLVGLRLGHPLPKLAGIDLNKRRHGRAASAQKA
;
A
#
# COMPACT_ATOMS: atom_id res chain seq x y z
N MET A 1 7.86 13.02 14.19
CA MET A 1 8.34 11.69 13.80
C MET A 1 7.28 10.92 13.05
N VAL A 2 7.66 10.26 11.98
CA VAL A 2 6.71 9.51 11.16
C VAL A 2 6.96 8.03 11.36
N PHE A 3 5.89 7.30 11.66
CA PHE A 3 6.00 5.85 11.81
C PHE A 3 6.22 5.21 10.45
N PRO A 4 7.01 4.13 10.39
CA PRO A 4 7.31 3.47 9.11
C PRO A 4 6.06 3.04 8.34
N LEU A 5 5.04 2.56 9.04
CA LEU A 5 3.82 2.13 8.37
C LEU A 5 3.08 3.31 7.74
N THR A 6 2.98 4.42 8.45
CA THR A 6 2.35 5.63 7.93
C THR A 6 3.13 6.13 6.72
N ALA A 7 4.46 6.18 6.83
CA ALA A 7 5.30 6.62 5.74
C ALA A 7 5.14 5.72 4.51
N TYR A 8 4.98 4.42 4.73
CA TYR A 8 4.78 3.48 3.64
C TYR A 8 3.47 3.77 2.91
N PHE A 9 2.39 3.99 3.68
CA PHE A 9 1.09 4.33 3.07
C PHE A 9 1.19 5.61 2.26
N GLU A 10 1.85 6.63 2.80
CA GLU A 10 1.99 7.89 2.09
C GLU A 10 2.81 7.73 0.82
N ALA A 11 3.89 6.96 0.89
CA ALA A 11 4.71 6.69 -0.29
C ALA A 11 3.90 5.96 -1.35
N ALA A 12 3.07 4.99 -0.94
CA ALA A 12 2.22 4.26 -1.87
C ALA A 12 1.25 5.20 -2.56
N MET A 13 0.62 6.10 -1.81
CA MET A 13 -0.35 7.02 -2.39
C MET A 13 0.30 8.01 -3.34
N GLU A 14 1.56 8.36 -3.11
CA GLU A 14 2.27 9.23 -4.05
C GLU A 14 2.55 8.55 -5.37
N LEU A 15 2.60 7.23 -5.37
CA LEU A 15 2.82 6.46 -6.60
C LEU A 15 1.52 6.12 -7.31
N ALA A 16 0.39 6.53 -6.76
CA ALA A 16 -0.90 6.20 -7.32
C ALA A 16 -1.13 6.88 -8.66
N HIS A 17 -1.79 6.17 -9.55
CA HIS A 17 -2.19 6.69 -10.85
C HIS A 17 -3.70 6.64 -10.94
N TYR A 18 -4.29 7.69 -11.49
CA TYR A 18 -5.74 7.80 -11.61
C TYR A 18 -6.12 8.02 -13.05
N GLU A 19 -7.25 7.46 -13.43
CA GLU A 19 -7.76 7.58 -14.79
C GLU A 19 -9.26 7.81 -14.74
N LYS A 20 -9.73 8.78 -15.53
CA LYS A 20 -11.16 9.00 -15.68
C LYS A 20 -11.68 8.07 -16.76
N LEU A 21 -12.69 7.30 -16.41
CA LEU A 21 -13.25 6.31 -17.32
C LEU A 21 -14.31 6.95 -18.20
N THR A 22 -14.70 6.22 -19.26
CA THR A 22 -15.64 6.75 -20.24
C THR A 22 -17.01 7.06 -19.65
N ASP A 23 -17.38 6.38 -18.57
CA ASP A 23 -18.67 6.62 -17.92
C ASP A 23 -18.61 7.75 -16.89
N GLY A 24 -17.46 8.44 -16.80
CA GLY A 24 -17.31 9.57 -15.88
C GLY A 24 -16.81 9.20 -14.49
N THR A 25 -16.65 7.91 -14.22
CA THR A 25 -16.08 7.49 -12.92
C THR A 25 -14.56 7.47 -13.03
N TYR A 26 -13.91 7.17 -11.90
CA TYR A 26 -12.46 7.16 -11.82
C TYR A 26 -11.96 5.80 -11.36
N ALA A 27 -10.81 5.41 -11.90
CA ALA A 27 -10.08 4.24 -11.46
C ALA A 27 -8.73 4.69 -10.94
N GLY A 28 -8.26 4.04 -9.87
CA GLY A 28 -6.95 4.33 -9.31
C GLY A 28 -6.19 3.06 -9.06
N GLU A 29 -4.88 3.13 -9.17
CA GLU A 29 -4.03 1.97 -8.92
C GLU A 29 -2.69 2.42 -8.37
N VAL A 30 -2.01 1.50 -7.70
CA VAL A 30 -0.62 1.70 -7.29
C VAL A 30 0.18 0.63 -8.01
N PRO A 31 0.88 0.99 -9.10
CA PRO A 31 1.52 -0.03 -9.94
C PRO A 31 2.51 -0.93 -9.21
N LYS A 32 3.16 -0.43 -8.18
CA LYS A 32 4.12 -1.22 -7.43
C LYS A 32 3.47 -2.22 -6.49
N LEU A 33 2.17 -2.10 -6.25
CA LEU A 33 1.44 -3.00 -5.38
C LEU A 33 0.48 -3.80 -6.24
N ALA A 34 0.88 -5.00 -6.59
CA ALA A 34 0.12 -5.82 -7.54
C ALA A 34 -1.30 -6.05 -7.04
N GLY A 35 -2.27 -5.75 -7.89
CA GLY A 35 -3.67 -5.97 -7.59
C GLY A 35 -4.34 -4.88 -6.78
N VAL A 36 -3.63 -3.81 -6.44
CA VAL A 36 -4.23 -2.71 -5.68
C VAL A 36 -4.87 -1.74 -6.65
N VAL A 37 -6.19 -1.85 -6.78
CA VAL A 37 -7.01 -1.05 -7.70
C VAL A 37 -8.27 -0.62 -6.95
N ALA A 38 -8.73 0.58 -7.22
CA ALA A 38 -9.97 1.08 -6.62
C ALA A 38 -10.71 1.95 -7.61
N PHE A 39 -12.00 2.18 -7.34
CA PHE A 39 -12.86 2.96 -8.21
C PHE A 39 -13.67 3.93 -7.36
N GLY A 40 -14.10 5.02 -7.98
CA GLY A 40 -14.96 5.97 -7.31
C GLY A 40 -15.70 6.84 -8.32
N GLY A 41 -16.82 7.41 -7.88
CA GLY A 41 -17.61 8.32 -8.71
C GLY A 41 -16.94 9.66 -8.89
N THR A 42 -16.08 10.06 -7.96
CA THR A 42 -15.27 11.27 -8.05
C THR A 42 -13.82 10.90 -7.79
N LEU A 43 -12.92 11.81 -8.17
CA LEU A 43 -11.51 11.58 -7.91
C LEU A 43 -11.25 11.43 -6.42
N LYS A 44 -11.89 12.25 -5.62
CA LYS A 44 -11.69 12.19 -4.17
C LYS A 44 -12.18 10.88 -3.58
N GLU A 45 -13.31 10.37 -4.05
CA GLU A 45 -13.79 9.07 -3.62
C GLU A 45 -12.83 7.96 -4.03
N CYS A 46 -12.31 8.05 -5.25
CA CYS A 46 -11.37 7.06 -5.76
C CYS A 46 -10.11 7.05 -4.91
N GLU A 47 -9.60 8.22 -4.55
CA GLU A 47 -8.43 8.33 -3.68
C GLU A 47 -8.69 7.67 -2.33
N ARG A 48 -9.84 7.93 -1.75
CA ARG A 48 -10.19 7.38 -0.45
C ARG A 48 -10.28 5.86 -0.51
N GLU A 49 -10.92 5.35 -1.54
CA GLU A 49 -11.04 3.91 -1.71
C GLU A 49 -9.70 3.25 -1.98
N LEU A 50 -8.86 3.92 -2.76
CA LEU A 50 -7.54 3.40 -3.05
C LEU A 50 -6.70 3.33 -1.78
N ARG A 51 -6.77 4.37 -0.95
CA ARG A 51 -6.03 4.38 0.30
C ARG A 51 -6.47 3.23 1.20
N ALA A 52 -7.78 3.02 1.31
CA ALA A 52 -8.29 1.92 2.12
C ALA A 52 -7.81 0.57 1.57
N THR A 53 -7.78 0.44 0.24
CA THR A 53 -7.30 -0.79 -0.38
C THR A 53 -5.82 -1.02 -0.09
N VAL A 54 -5.02 0.04 -0.15
CA VAL A 54 -3.59 -0.05 0.18
C VAL A 54 -3.42 -0.48 1.63
N GLU A 55 -4.17 0.12 2.53
CA GLU A 55 -4.07 -0.22 3.94
C GLU A 55 -4.41 -1.70 4.18
N ASP A 56 -5.49 -2.16 3.58
CA ASP A 56 -5.88 -3.57 3.70
C ASP A 56 -4.81 -4.48 3.12
N TRP A 57 -4.30 -4.13 1.95
CA TRP A 57 -3.31 -4.95 1.27
C TRP A 57 -2.04 -5.09 2.11
N VAL A 58 -1.59 -3.98 2.69
CA VAL A 58 -0.38 -4.00 3.52
C VAL A 58 -0.61 -4.80 4.80
N LEU A 59 -1.74 -4.58 5.46
CA LEU A 59 -2.01 -5.27 6.72
C LEU A 59 -2.16 -6.77 6.51
N VAL A 60 -2.84 -7.18 5.45
CA VAL A 60 -2.98 -8.60 5.13
C VAL A 60 -1.62 -9.19 4.80
N GLY A 61 -0.82 -8.48 4.00
CA GLY A 61 0.52 -8.94 3.66
C GLY A 61 1.39 -9.15 4.89
N LEU A 62 1.36 -8.18 5.80
CA LEU A 62 2.15 -8.29 7.03
C LEU A 62 1.68 -9.45 7.89
N ARG A 63 0.37 -9.63 8.00
CA ARG A 63 -0.20 -10.72 8.79
C ARG A 63 0.17 -12.08 8.25
N LEU A 64 0.15 -12.21 6.93
CA LEU A 64 0.45 -13.49 6.29
C LEU A 64 1.93 -13.71 6.06
N GLY A 65 2.75 -12.70 6.30
CA GLY A 65 4.19 -12.84 6.10
C GLY A 65 4.61 -12.73 4.66
N HIS A 66 3.77 -12.17 3.80
CA HIS A 66 4.12 -11.99 2.39
C HIS A 66 5.13 -10.86 2.24
N PRO A 67 6.09 -10.99 1.31
CA PRO A 67 7.02 -9.89 1.05
C PRO A 67 6.29 -8.70 0.46
N LEU A 68 6.63 -7.51 0.96
CA LEU A 68 6.05 -6.26 0.47
C LEU A 68 7.11 -5.48 -0.29
N PRO A 69 6.74 -4.81 -1.39
CA PRO A 69 7.69 -3.99 -2.13
C PRO A 69 8.24 -2.87 -1.27
N LYS A 70 9.50 -2.53 -1.52
CA LYS A 70 10.12 -1.39 -0.87
C LYS A 70 9.65 -0.13 -1.55
N LEU A 71 9.16 0.84 -0.79
CA LEU A 71 8.66 2.10 -1.32
C LEU A 71 9.42 3.26 -0.69
N ALA A 72 9.92 4.17 -1.52
CA ALA A 72 10.63 5.36 -1.06
C ALA A 72 11.68 5.04 0.00
N GLY A 73 12.40 3.94 -0.17
CA GLY A 73 13.41 3.51 0.77
C GLY A 73 12.87 2.83 2.01
N ILE A 74 11.58 2.69 2.12
CA ILE A 74 10.94 2.08 3.29
C ILE A 74 10.73 0.60 3.04
N ASP A 75 11.28 -0.23 3.90
CA ASP A 75 11.24 -1.68 3.75
C ASP A 75 10.64 -2.30 5.02
N LEU A 76 9.35 -2.54 4.97
CA LEU A 76 8.65 -3.14 6.10
C LEU A 76 9.07 -4.59 6.32
N ASN A 77 9.46 -5.27 5.25
CA ASN A 77 9.91 -6.65 5.36
C ASN A 77 11.19 -6.75 6.15
N LYS A 78 12.13 -5.89 5.83
CA LYS A 78 13.43 -5.91 6.48
C LYS A 78 13.29 -5.74 7.99
N ARG A 79 12.50 -4.75 8.39
CA ARG A 79 12.29 -4.47 9.79
C ARG A 79 11.63 -5.66 10.50
N ARG A 80 10.56 -6.17 9.89
CA ARG A 80 9.82 -7.28 10.42
C ARG A 80 10.64 -8.56 10.40
N HIS A 81 11.36 -8.77 9.32
CA HIS A 81 12.19 -9.94 9.17
C HIS A 81 13.30 -9.99 10.21
N GLY A 82 13.92 -8.85 10.46
CA GLY A 82 14.96 -8.79 11.47
C GLY A 82 14.46 -9.22 12.84
N ARG A 83 13.29 -8.77 13.23
CA ARG A 83 12.70 -9.15 14.49
C ARG A 83 12.35 -10.62 14.53
N ALA A 84 11.77 -11.11 13.44
CA ALA A 84 11.40 -12.52 13.36
C ALA A 84 12.62 -13.40 13.45
N ALA A 85 13.69 -13.01 12.78
CA ALA A 85 14.92 -13.78 12.84
C ALA A 85 15.45 -13.87 14.26
N SER A 86 15.39 -12.78 15.00
CA SER A 86 15.82 -12.80 16.40
C SER A 86 14.95 -13.73 17.22
N ALA A 87 13.64 -13.66 17.01
CA ALA A 87 12.72 -14.51 17.75
C ALA A 87 12.94 -15.98 17.43
N GLN A 88 13.25 -16.27 16.18
CA GLN A 88 13.44 -17.65 15.78
C GLN A 88 14.64 -18.30 16.42
N LYS A 89 15.62 -17.51 16.74
CA LYS A 89 16.80 -18.04 17.39
C LYS A 89 16.57 -18.42 18.82
N ALA A 90 15.55 -17.89 19.38
CA ALA A 90 15.22 -18.17 20.79
C ALA A 90 14.62 -19.56 20.99
#